data_2b8cc2dad7dbb27f7d0a47edb851f187
#
_entry.id   2b8cc2dad7dbb27f7d0a47edb851f187
#
_cell.length_a   1.000
_cell.length_b   1.000
_cell.length_c   1.000
_cell.angle_alpha   90.00
_cell.angle_beta   90.00
_cell.angle_gamma   90.00
#
_symmetry.space_group_name_H-M   'P 1'
#
loop_
_entity.id
_entity.type
_entity.pdbx_description
1 polymer ?
#
loop_
_entity_poly.entity_id
_entity_poly.type
_entity_poly.pdbx_seq_one_letter_code
_entity_poly.pdbx_strand_id
1 'polypeptide(L)'
;MKNCVGQAVRGDNFWNRENELEDIWDKISTGSNILLSAPRRVGKTSIMFHLQDNPKENYIVIYINTESADSENEFWSKVFNALLEEEFVNKLKAHSQALWKKIKNIKINKISASGVEFGDREKLDYLVYFEELLNSIEGDKKLIIMLDEFAQTVENIIKYEDEISAEKFLQRHRELRQNKKLVDKVSFVYAGSIGLESVVSKLNGIKYINDLNSIKIKPLTTKDAKKFIDVLSKSLEINLDENVIRHLLEKIEWLIPFYIQLILQEVKTISRVEDEKIISDKMIDEAINNSLEHKNHFEHWRTKLKEALSIDEFKVAKEILNTIAENNTLDSLDIINIGTKHNISDERTKEIIHTLIYDGYINNNDNPKIYRFNSPILRMWWYKNVAN
;
A
#
# COMPACT_ATOMS: atom_id res chain seq x y z
N MET A 1 -20.85 0.26 -11.35
CA MET A 1 -19.61 -0.16 -10.65
C MET A 1 -19.48 -1.67 -10.75
N LYS A 2 -18.29 -2.19 -11.05
CA LYS A 2 -18.02 -3.64 -11.14
C LYS A 2 -17.46 -4.16 -9.80
N ASN A 3 -17.73 -5.42 -9.48
CA ASN A 3 -17.09 -6.07 -8.34
C ASN A 3 -15.66 -6.52 -8.73
N CYS A 4 -14.64 -5.83 -8.21
CA CYS A 4 -13.22 -6.04 -8.58
C CYS A 4 -12.44 -6.53 -7.36
N VAL A 5 -12.57 -7.82 -7.02
CA VAL A 5 -11.96 -8.39 -5.81
C VAL A 5 -10.43 -8.32 -5.87
N GLY A 6 -9.84 -7.64 -4.90
CA GLY A 6 -8.38 -7.61 -4.70
C GLY A 6 -7.58 -6.81 -5.73
N GLN A 7 -8.24 -6.09 -6.62
CA GLN A 7 -7.61 -5.23 -7.62
C GLN A 7 -7.73 -3.75 -7.24
N ALA A 8 -6.72 -2.95 -7.58
CA ALA A 8 -6.84 -1.50 -7.54
C ALA A 8 -7.77 -1.04 -8.67
N VAL A 9 -8.68 -0.11 -8.37
CA VAL A 9 -9.73 0.33 -9.27
C VAL A 9 -9.54 1.77 -9.73
N ARG A 10 -10.12 2.12 -10.90
CA ARG A 10 -10.13 3.45 -11.52
C ARG A 10 -11.55 3.84 -11.96
N GLY A 11 -11.74 5.13 -12.22
CA GLY A 11 -12.96 5.68 -12.79
C GLY A 11 -14.22 5.29 -12.03
N ASP A 12 -15.26 4.83 -12.73
CA ASP A 12 -16.57 4.46 -12.16
C ASP A 12 -16.56 3.32 -11.16
N ASN A 13 -15.43 2.61 -11.01
CA ASN A 13 -15.27 1.57 -10.02
C ASN A 13 -14.66 2.09 -8.70
N PHE A 14 -14.17 3.33 -8.66
CA PHE A 14 -13.71 3.98 -7.44
C PHE A 14 -14.92 4.35 -6.58
N TRP A 15 -14.85 4.05 -5.29
CA TRP A 15 -15.97 4.24 -4.38
C TRP A 15 -15.57 4.99 -3.14
N ASN A 16 -16.33 6.06 -2.84
CA ASN A 16 -16.19 6.86 -1.64
C ASN A 16 -14.72 7.31 -1.42
N ARG A 17 -14.37 7.94 -0.39
CA ARG A 17 -13.06 8.47 0.00
C ARG A 17 -12.94 9.99 -0.18
N GLU A 18 -14.07 10.68 -0.28
CA GLU A 18 -14.09 12.13 -0.45
C GLU A 18 -13.31 12.83 0.66
N ASN A 19 -13.48 12.41 1.93
CA ASN A 19 -12.77 13.00 3.06
C ASN A 19 -11.27 12.78 2.98
N GLU A 20 -10.84 11.55 2.65
CA GLU A 20 -9.41 11.23 2.50
C GLU A 20 -8.78 11.97 1.30
N LEU A 21 -9.53 12.12 0.21
CA LEU A 21 -9.08 12.90 -0.94
C LEU A 21 -8.96 14.38 -0.60
N GLU A 22 -9.91 14.93 0.15
CA GLU A 22 -9.87 16.31 0.63
C GLU A 22 -8.66 16.55 1.54
N ASP A 23 -8.43 15.69 2.54
CA ASP A 23 -7.27 15.75 3.42
C ASP A 23 -5.95 15.71 2.64
N ILE A 24 -5.84 14.85 1.62
CA ILE A 24 -4.66 14.74 0.77
C ILE A 24 -4.43 16.06 0.02
N TRP A 25 -5.47 16.60 -0.64
CA TRP A 25 -5.37 17.83 -1.39
C TRP A 25 -5.06 19.03 -0.52
N ASP A 26 -5.61 19.11 0.70
CA ASP A 26 -5.32 20.18 1.65
C ASP A 26 -3.85 20.18 2.07
N LYS A 27 -3.29 19.01 2.37
CA LYS A 27 -1.87 18.88 2.69
C LYS A 27 -0.98 19.24 1.50
N ILE A 28 -1.31 18.76 0.30
CA ILE A 28 -0.56 19.10 -0.94
C ILE A 28 -0.61 20.60 -1.21
N SER A 29 -1.76 21.25 -1.02
CA SER A 29 -1.93 22.69 -1.27
C SER A 29 -1.01 23.54 -0.39
N THR A 30 -0.69 23.08 0.80
CA THR A 30 0.26 23.71 1.74
C THR A 30 1.72 23.32 1.51
N GLY A 31 2.04 22.61 0.41
CA GLY A 31 3.40 22.17 0.08
C GLY A 31 3.91 21.00 0.92
N SER A 32 3.01 20.28 1.61
CA SER A 32 3.39 19.14 2.43
C SER A 32 3.73 17.92 1.59
N ASN A 33 4.67 17.11 2.10
CA ASN A 33 4.91 15.74 1.65
C ASN A 33 4.11 14.78 2.54
N ILE A 34 3.58 13.71 1.95
CA ILE A 34 2.57 12.85 2.57
C ILE A 34 3.10 11.42 2.72
N LEU A 35 2.78 10.79 3.84
CA LEU A 35 2.83 9.35 4.03
C LEU A 35 1.40 8.81 4.11
N LEU A 36 0.97 8.06 3.08
CA LEU A 36 -0.30 7.34 3.09
C LEU A 36 -0.14 6.03 3.87
N SER A 37 -0.61 6.05 5.11
CA SER A 37 -0.59 4.90 6.00
C SER A 37 -1.93 4.18 5.98
N ALA A 38 -1.92 2.90 5.66
CA ALA A 38 -3.12 2.07 5.76
C ALA A 38 -2.77 0.58 5.72
N PRO A 39 -3.58 -0.25 6.37
CA PRO A 39 -3.49 -1.69 6.20
C PRO A 39 -3.64 -2.13 4.74
N ARG A 40 -3.31 -3.37 4.47
CA ARG A 40 -3.51 -3.98 3.14
C ARG A 40 -4.97 -4.01 2.74
N ARG A 41 -5.24 -3.95 1.43
CA ARG A 41 -6.59 -4.12 0.84
C ARG A 41 -7.61 -3.03 1.21
N VAL A 42 -7.20 -1.94 1.84
CA VAL A 42 -8.07 -0.79 2.18
C VAL A 42 -8.33 0.13 0.99
N GLY A 43 -7.47 0.07 -0.06
CA GLY A 43 -7.66 0.85 -1.29
C GLY A 43 -6.66 2.00 -1.50
N LYS A 44 -5.45 1.98 -0.90
CA LYS A 44 -4.40 3.00 -1.11
C LYS A 44 -4.12 3.27 -2.58
N THR A 45 -3.79 2.24 -3.34
CA THR A 45 -3.47 2.35 -4.77
C THR A 45 -4.65 2.90 -5.58
N SER A 46 -5.89 2.55 -5.21
CA SER A 46 -7.09 3.11 -5.86
C SER A 46 -7.24 4.62 -5.62
N ILE A 47 -6.91 5.10 -4.41
CA ILE A 47 -6.86 6.54 -4.09
C ILE A 47 -5.79 7.22 -4.94
N MET A 48 -4.60 6.64 -5.04
CA MET A 48 -3.52 7.21 -5.86
C MET A 48 -3.91 7.26 -7.34
N PHE A 49 -4.55 6.22 -7.87
CA PHE A 49 -5.08 6.22 -9.23
C PHE A 49 -6.15 7.30 -9.42
N HIS A 50 -7.05 7.47 -8.45
CA HIS A 50 -8.08 8.50 -8.53
C HIS A 50 -7.47 9.91 -8.56
N LEU A 51 -6.44 10.18 -7.75
CA LEU A 51 -5.70 11.45 -7.75
C LEU A 51 -5.01 11.70 -9.10
N GLN A 52 -4.43 10.66 -9.71
CA GLN A 52 -3.80 10.76 -11.04
C GLN A 52 -4.82 11.02 -12.14
N ASP A 53 -5.95 10.31 -12.10
CA ASP A 53 -7.00 10.42 -13.14
C ASP A 53 -7.80 11.73 -13.04
N ASN A 54 -7.83 12.34 -11.84
CA ASN A 54 -8.59 13.57 -11.53
C ASN A 54 -7.71 14.63 -10.84
N PRO A 55 -6.66 15.13 -11.48
CA PRO A 55 -5.80 16.15 -10.89
C PRO A 55 -6.56 17.48 -10.73
N LYS A 56 -6.31 18.21 -9.63
CA LYS A 56 -6.78 19.58 -9.50
C LYS A 56 -6.07 20.49 -10.50
N GLU A 57 -6.71 21.62 -10.83
CA GLU A 57 -6.12 22.64 -11.70
C GLU A 57 -4.70 23.02 -11.22
N ASN A 58 -3.78 23.21 -12.15
CA ASN A 58 -2.36 23.50 -11.91
C ASN A 58 -1.54 22.38 -11.24
N TYR A 59 -2.10 21.17 -11.08
CA TYR A 59 -1.33 20.02 -10.62
C TYR A 59 -1.12 18.99 -11.73
N ILE A 60 0.06 18.38 -11.72
CA ILE A 60 0.39 17.18 -12.49
C ILE A 60 0.65 16.07 -11.49
N VAL A 61 -0.08 14.98 -11.59
CA VAL A 61 -0.02 13.87 -10.63
C VAL A 61 0.52 12.64 -11.34
N ILE A 62 1.62 12.08 -10.84
CA ILE A 62 2.30 10.93 -11.42
C ILE A 62 2.32 9.79 -10.39
N TYR A 63 1.83 8.64 -10.78
CA TYR A 63 1.88 7.41 -10.00
C TYR A 63 3.02 6.50 -10.47
N ILE A 64 3.80 6.00 -9.53
CA ILE A 64 4.93 5.10 -9.78
C ILE A 64 4.90 3.96 -8.78
N ASN A 65 4.80 2.72 -9.26
CA ASN A 65 5.04 1.55 -8.43
C ASN A 65 6.54 1.27 -8.39
N THR A 66 7.11 1.31 -7.18
CA THR A 66 8.55 1.18 -6.95
C THR A 66 8.96 -0.21 -6.42
N GLU A 67 7.99 -1.12 -6.20
CA GLU A 67 8.17 -2.43 -5.56
C GLU A 67 9.35 -3.24 -6.10
N SER A 68 9.58 -3.23 -7.41
CA SER A 68 10.62 -4.03 -8.06
C SER A 68 11.97 -3.31 -8.22
N ALA A 69 12.19 -2.20 -7.52
CA ALA A 69 13.51 -1.55 -7.53
C ALA A 69 14.39 -2.19 -6.46
N ASP A 70 15.52 -2.76 -6.86
CA ASP A 70 16.46 -3.47 -6.00
C ASP A 70 17.70 -2.62 -5.64
N SER A 71 17.82 -1.44 -6.24
CA SER A 71 18.88 -0.47 -5.99
C SER A 71 18.37 0.97 -6.13
N GLU A 72 19.09 1.91 -5.54
CA GLU A 72 18.78 3.34 -5.69
C GLU A 72 18.76 3.77 -7.17
N ASN A 73 19.70 3.31 -7.97
CA ASN A 73 19.75 3.69 -9.38
C ASN A 73 18.59 3.13 -10.20
N GLU A 74 18.11 1.95 -9.89
CA GLU A 74 16.89 1.38 -10.50
C GLU A 74 15.66 2.16 -10.10
N PHE A 75 15.55 2.54 -8.82
CA PHE A 75 14.47 3.40 -8.36
C PHE A 75 14.43 4.71 -9.14
N TRP A 76 15.54 5.45 -9.21
CA TRP A 76 15.60 6.72 -9.95
C TRP A 76 15.39 6.53 -11.45
N SER A 77 15.81 5.40 -12.01
CA SER A 77 15.51 5.03 -13.40
C SER A 77 14.01 4.90 -13.64
N LYS A 78 13.26 4.25 -12.73
CA LYS A 78 11.80 4.13 -12.82
C LYS A 78 11.12 5.50 -12.72
N VAL A 79 11.50 6.29 -11.71
CA VAL A 79 10.93 7.63 -11.48
C VAL A 79 11.19 8.52 -12.69
N PHE A 80 12.41 8.56 -13.18
CA PHE A 80 12.80 9.38 -14.35
C PHE A 80 12.05 8.94 -15.62
N ASN A 81 11.93 7.63 -15.87
CA ASN A 81 11.19 7.14 -17.05
C ASN A 81 9.70 7.47 -16.99
N ALA A 82 9.06 7.33 -15.81
CA ALA A 82 7.66 7.70 -15.63
C ALA A 82 7.42 9.19 -15.92
N LEU A 83 8.33 10.06 -15.47
CA LEU A 83 8.29 11.49 -15.81
C LEU A 83 8.42 11.74 -17.31
N LEU A 84 9.26 10.97 -18.00
CA LEU A 84 9.47 11.14 -19.44
C LEU A 84 8.27 10.73 -20.31
N GLU A 85 7.37 9.92 -19.80
CA GLU A 85 6.16 9.47 -20.51
C GLU A 85 5.05 10.52 -20.46
N GLU A 86 5.07 11.44 -19.49
CA GLU A 86 4.05 12.46 -19.33
C GLU A 86 4.07 13.52 -20.45
N GLU A 87 2.86 13.91 -20.90
CA GLU A 87 2.68 14.96 -21.94
C GLU A 87 3.35 16.28 -21.56
N PHE A 88 3.45 16.53 -20.26
CA PHE A 88 4.15 17.66 -19.66
C PHE A 88 5.62 17.77 -20.08
N VAL A 89 6.37 16.65 -20.05
CA VAL A 89 7.77 16.64 -20.48
C VAL A 89 7.87 16.91 -21.98
N ASN A 90 6.88 16.49 -22.75
CA ASN A 90 6.83 16.84 -24.18
C ASN A 90 6.67 18.37 -24.40
N LYS A 91 5.98 19.07 -23.51
CA LYS A 91 5.89 20.54 -23.52
C LYS A 91 7.19 21.20 -23.04
N LEU A 92 7.90 20.60 -22.07
CA LEU A 92 9.25 21.05 -21.67
C LEU A 92 10.29 20.89 -22.78
N LYS A 93 10.12 19.92 -23.70
CA LYS A 93 11.01 19.74 -24.88
C LYS A 93 11.17 21.00 -25.72
N ALA A 94 10.14 21.83 -25.77
CA ALA A 94 10.16 23.06 -26.53
C ALA A 94 11.03 24.15 -25.90
N HIS A 95 11.38 24.05 -24.60
CA HIS A 95 12.01 25.11 -23.83
C HIS A 95 13.46 24.85 -23.41
N SER A 96 13.96 23.60 -23.46
CA SER A 96 15.36 23.27 -23.13
C SER A 96 15.97 22.22 -24.06
N GLN A 97 16.55 22.70 -25.17
CA GLN A 97 17.24 21.85 -26.15
C GLN A 97 18.44 21.09 -25.56
N ALA A 98 19.16 21.67 -24.58
CA ALA A 98 20.33 21.05 -23.97
C ALA A 98 19.96 19.84 -23.10
N LEU A 99 18.94 19.99 -22.23
CA LEU A 99 18.41 18.89 -21.41
C LEU A 99 17.84 17.78 -22.30
N TRP A 100 17.10 18.19 -23.35
CA TRP A 100 16.52 17.23 -24.28
C TRP A 100 17.56 16.43 -25.07
N LYS A 101 18.67 17.04 -25.44
CA LYS A 101 19.79 16.33 -26.09
C LYS A 101 20.41 15.28 -25.15
N LYS A 102 20.56 15.58 -23.85
CA LYS A 102 21.00 14.60 -22.85
C LYS A 102 19.99 13.46 -22.69
N ILE A 103 18.70 13.78 -22.52
CA ILE A 103 17.61 12.79 -22.40
C ILE A 103 17.54 11.90 -23.64
N LYS A 104 17.67 12.45 -24.82
CA LYS A 104 17.65 11.70 -26.09
C LYS A 104 18.82 10.72 -26.19
N ASN A 105 20.00 11.11 -25.71
CA ASN A 105 21.17 10.24 -25.64
C ASN A 105 20.94 9.07 -24.68
N ILE A 106 20.25 9.28 -23.53
CA ILE A 106 19.89 8.23 -22.58
C ILE A 106 18.93 7.22 -23.23
N LYS A 107 17.89 7.69 -23.96
CA LYS A 107 16.96 6.82 -24.70
C LYS A 107 17.65 6.01 -25.79
N ILE A 108 18.56 6.61 -26.53
CA ILE A 108 19.32 5.94 -27.61
C ILE A 108 20.22 4.85 -27.01
N ASN A 109 20.90 5.15 -25.91
CA ASN A 109 21.75 4.18 -25.22
C ASN A 109 20.96 2.98 -24.66
N LYS A 110 19.68 3.18 -24.29
CA LYS A 110 18.80 2.10 -23.84
C LYS A 110 18.36 1.19 -25.00
N ILE A 111 18.09 1.76 -26.16
CA ILE A 111 17.69 0.99 -27.38
C ILE A 111 18.87 0.17 -27.92
N SER A 112 20.08 0.71 -27.88
CA SER A 112 21.30 -0.02 -28.27
C SER A 112 21.70 -1.12 -27.27
N ALA A 113 21.22 -1.05 -26.01
CA ALA A 113 21.50 -2.04 -24.98
C ALA A 113 20.77 -3.38 -25.13
N SER A 114 19.72 -3.42 -25.97
CA SER A 114 19.00 -4.66 -26.30
C SER A 114 19.66 -5.51 -27.38
N GLY A 115 20.78 -5.11 -27.94
CA GLY A 115 21.34 -5.79 -29.12
C GLY A 115 22.87 -5.91 -29.29
N VAL A 116 23.73 -5.26 -28.50
CA VAL A 116 25.20 -5.41 -28.66
C VAL A 116 25.96 -5.17 -27.35
N GLU A 117 26.79 -6.12 -26.92
CA GLU A 117 27.79 -5.93 -25.87
C GLU A 117 28.92 -5.04 -26.37
N PHE A 118 29.10 -3.88 -25.74
CA PHE A 118 30.34 -3.11 -25.83
C PHE A 118 30.68 -2.48 -24.48
N GLY A 119 31.95 -2.58 -24.12
CA GLY A 119 32.73 -2.21 -22.97
C GLY A 119 32.24 -1.10 -22.02
N ASP A 120 32.84 -1.05 -20.83
CA ASP A 120 32.67 -0.15 -19.68
C ASP A 120 31.65 0.99 -19.88
N ARG A 121 30.39 0.73 -19.49
CA ARG A 121 29.33 1.74 -19.49
C ARG A 121 29.43 2.53 -18.21
N GLU A 122 29.69 3.82 -18.29
CA GLU A 122 29.36 4.74 -17.20
C GLU A 122 27.93 4.46 -16.73
N LYS A 123 27.76 4.02 -15.49
CA LYS A 123 26.43 3.87 -14.89
C LYS A 123 25.80 5.26 -14.89
N LEU A 124 24.71 5.41 -15.66
CA LEU A 124 23.94 6.66 -15.69
C LEU A 124 23.42 6.96 -14.28
N ASP A 125 23.73 8.14 -13.77
CA ASP A 125 23.17 8.63 -12.51
C ASP A 125 21.79 9.25 -12.77
N TYR A 126 20.76 8.43 -12.63
CA TYR A 126 19.38 8.85 -12.88
C TYR A 126 18.88 9.90 -11.88
N LEU A 127 19.45 9.96 -10.68
CA LEU A 127 19.10 10.99 -9.69
C LEU A 127 19.49 12.38 -10.21
N VAL A 128 20.70 12.54 -10.75
CA VAL A 128 21.16 13.82 -11.34
C VAL A 128 20.24 14.25 -12.47
N TYR A 129 19.85 13.34 -13.36
CA TYR A 129 18.92 13.67 -14.44
C TYR A 129 17.52 14.01 -13.95
N PHE A 130 17.05 13.33 -12.89
CA PHE A 130 15.79 13.65 -12.24
C PHE A 130 15.82 15.05 -11.63
N GLU A 131 16.86 15.41 -10.90
CA GLU A 131 17.03 16.75 -10.33
C GLU A 131 17.15 17.84 -11.42
N GLU A 132 17.89 17.61 -12.49
CA GLU A 132 17.97 18.53 -13.63
C GLU A 132 16.58 18.74 -14.27
N LEU A 133 15.78 17.64 -14.41
CA LEU A 133 14.42 17.73 -14.93
C LEU A 133 13.53 18.56 -14.03
N LEU A 134 13.53 18.29 -12.71
CA LEU A 134 12.73 19.06 -11.74
C LEU A 134 13.11 20.56 -11.71
N ASN A 135 14.40 20.86 -11.78
CA ASN A 135 14.88 22.25 -11.82
C ASN A 135 14.46 22.99 -13.12
N SER A 136 14.19 22.25 -14.21
CA SER A 136 13.74 22.81 -15.47
C SER A 136 12.24 23.07 -15.57
N ILE A 137 11.46 22.69 -14.53
CA ILE A 137 10.03 22.96 -14.46
C ILE A 137 9.82 24.47 -14.32
N GLU A 138 9.21 25.08 -15.33
CA GLU A 138 8.83 26.49 -15.37
C GLU A 138 7.30 26.64 -15.30
N GLY A 139 6.84 27.78 -14.77
CA GLY A 139 5.40 28.10 -14.65
C GLY A 139 4.77 27.69 -13.32
N ASP A 140 3.47 27.90 -13.22
CA ASP A 140 2.69 27.76 -11.97
C ASP A 140 2.24 26.30 -11.68
N LYS A 141 2.61 25.35 -12.54
CA LYS A 141 2.24 23.95 -12.34
C LYS A 141 3.09 23.27 -11.28
N LYS A 142 2.42 22.59 -10.36
CA LYS A 142 3.04 21.78 -9.29
C LYS A 142 3.00 20.30 -9.65
N LEU A 143 4.08 19.60 -9.37
CA LEU A 143 4.20 18.16 -9.62
C LEU A 143 3.96 17.38 -8.33
N ILE A 144 3.11 16.36 -8.40
CA ILE A 144 2.90 15.40 -7.31
C ILE A 144 3.44 14.05 -7.77
N ILE A 145 4.46 13.56 -7.08
CA ILE A 145 5.08 12.26 -7.34
C ILE A 145 4.60 11.29 -6.28
N MET A 146 3.76 10.34 -6.69
CA MET A 146 3.24 9.31 -5.81
C MET A 146 4.02 8.01 -5.98
N LEU A 147 4.68 7.59 -4.90
CA LEU A 147 5.58 6.44 -4.83
C LEU A 147 4.88 5.32 -4.07
N ASP A 148 4.30 4.37 -4.80
CA ASP A 148 3.67 3.19 -4.19
C ASP A 148 4.71 2.10 -3.92
N GLU A 149 4.54 1.35 -2.84
CA GLU A 149 5.44 0.32 -2.33
C GLU A 149 6.87 0.82 -2.03
N PHE A 150 6.99 2.10 -1.62
CA PHE A 150 8.28 2.73 -1.30
C PHE A 150 9.03 2.02 -0.17
N ALA A 151 8.33 1.58 0.87
CA ALA A 151 8.92 0.81 1.97
C ALA A 151 9.54 -0.52 1.49
N GLN A 152 8.90 -1.19 0.50
CA GLN A 152 9.46 -2.39 -0.12
C GLN A 152 10.76 -2.09 -0.87
N THR A 153 10.84 -0.93 -1.55
CA THR A 153 12.11 -0.50 -2.18
C THR A 153 13.22 -0.34 -1.16
N VAL A 154 12.95 0.27 0.01
CA VAL A 154 13.95 0.40 1.07
C VAL A 154 14.41 -0.97 1.58
N GLU A 155 13.48 -1.90 1.81
CA GLU A 155 13.80 -3.29 2.20
C GLU A 155 14.63 -4.01 1.12
N ASN A 156 14.31 -3.81 -0.15
CA ASN A 156 15.09 -4.38 -1.25
C ASN A 156 16.52 -3.85 -1.27
N ILE A 157 16.73 -2.55 -1.09
CA ILE A 157 18.07 -1.94 -1.01
C ILE A 157 18.85 -2.53 0.17
N ILE A 158 18.22 -2.67 1.36
CA ILE A 158 18.86 -3.34 2.51
C ILE A 158 19.30 -4.76 2.15
N LYS A 159 18.43 -5.49 1.45
CA LYS A 159 18.65 -6.91 1.13
C LYS A 159 19.68 -7.13 0.04
N TYR A 160 19.71 -6.31 -1.00
CA TYR A 160 20.52 -6.53 -2.21
C TYR A 160 21.78 -5.66 -2.25
N GLU A 161 21.82 -4.58 -1.49
CA GLU A 161 23.00 -3.76 -1.26
C GLU A 161 23.43 -3.87 0.21
N ASP A 162 23.08 -2.87 1.04
CA ASP A 162 23.33 -2.84 2.49
C ASP A 162 22.49 -1.78 3.21
N GLU A 163 22.54 -1.77 4.56
CA GLU A 163 21.85 -0.80 5.40
C GLU A 163 22.35 0.65 5.18
N ILE A 164 23.64 0.84 4.90
CA ILE A 164 24.24 2.17 4.67
C ILE A 164 23.70 2.76 3.38
N SER A 165 23.57 1.96 2.33
CA SER A 165 22.97 2.35 1.06
C SER A 165 21.51 2.76 1.23
N ALA A 166 20.72 1.99 2.00
CA ALA A 166 19.34 2.31 2.31
C ALA A 166 19.23 3.60 3.15
N GLU A 167 20.12 3.81 4.12
CA GLU A 167 20.16 5.05 4.91
C GLU A 167 20.47 6.27 4.05
N LYS A 168 21.45 6.18 3.15
CA LYS A 168 21.77 7.24 2.19
C LYS A 168 20.61 7.54 1.24
N PHE A 169 19.93 6.51 0.75
CA PHE A 169 18.74 6.65 -0.08
C PHE A 169 17.64 7.44 0.63
N LEU A 170 17.33 7.10 1.89
CA LEU A 170 16.37 7.85 2.72
C LEU A 170 16.80 9.29 2.97
N GLN A 171 18.09 9.51 3.24
CA GLN A 171 18.67 10.85 3.41
C GLN A 171 18.49 11.70 2.16
N ARG A 172 18.78 11.16 0.97
CA ARG A 172 18.60 11.89 -0.31
C ARG A 172 17.13 12.24 -0.55
N HIS A 173 16.20 11.35 -0.23
CA HIS A 173 14.76 11.66 -0.30
C HIS A 173 14.40 12.83 0.62
N ARG A 174 14.96 12.89 1.83
CA ARG A 174 14.76 14.03 2.73
C ARG A 174 15.35 15.32 2.16
N GLU A 175 16.56 15.27 1.63
CA GLU A 175 17.22 16.41 0.99
C GLU A 175 16.39 16.97 -0.17
N LEU A 176 15.81 16.10 -1.02
CA LEU A 176 14.91 16.51 -2.09
C LEU A 176 13.67 17.23 -1.56
N ARG A 177 13.02 16.70 -0.52
CA ARG A 177 11.84 17.32 0.08
C ARG A 177 12.13 18.66 0.74
N GLN A 178 13.35 18.86 1.20
CA GLN A 178 13.81 20.10 1.88
C GLN A 178 14.53 21.07 0.92
N ASN A 179 14.66 20.71 -0.34
CA ASN A 179 15.34 21.56 -1.34
C ASN A 179 14.49 22.81 -1.62
N LYS A 180 15.02 23.99 -1.27
CA LYS A 180 14.36 25.29 -1.43
C LYS A 180 13.89 25.60 -2.86
N LYS A 181 14.52 25.01 -3.88
CA LYS A 181 14.12 25.18 -5.29
C LYS A 181 12.96 24.28 -5.69
N LEU A 182 12.70 23.20 -4.93
CA LEU A 182 11.72 22.17 -5.25
C LEU A 182 10.49 22.23 -4.36
N VAL A 183 10.60 22.75 -3.12
CA VAL A 183 9.54 22.71 -2.11
C VAL A 183 8.21 23.31 -2.56
N ASP A 184 8.25 24.33 -3.40
CA ASP A 184 7.04 24.97 -3.96
C ASP A 184 6.58 24.34 -5.28
N LYS A 185 7.38 23.46 -5.87
CA LYS A 185 7.14 22.86 -7.20
C LYS A 185 6.78 21.40 -7.15
N VAL A 186 7.24 20.67 -6.14
CA VAL A 186 7.11 19.22 -6.07
C VAL A 186 6.64 18.79 -4.68
N SER A 187 5.63 17.94 -4.62
CA SER A 187 5.24 17.22 -3.41
C SER A 187 5.37 15.71 -3.65
N PHE A 188 5.85 15.01 -2.64
CA PHE A 188 5.95 13.55 -2.66
C PHE A 188 4.86 12.92 -1.82
N VAL A 189 4.26 11.86 -2.33
CA VAL A 189 3.32 11.01 -1.60
C VAL A 189 3.90 9.60 -1.56
N TYR A 190 4.27 9.16 -0.37
CA TYR A 190 4.80 7.83 -0.12
C TYR A 190 3.68 6.91 0.35
N ALA A 191 3.62 5.71 -0.21
CA ALA A 191 2.68 4.67 0.18
C ALA A 191 3.35 3.30 0.14
N GLY A 192 2.75 2.33 0.80
CA GLY A 192 3.20 0.94 0.74
C GLY A 192 2.32 0.01 1.53
N SER A 193 2.48 -1.27 1.27
CA SER A 193 1.82 -2.35 2.00
C SER A 193 2.59 -2.74 3.28
N ILE A 194 3.86 -2.35 3.39
CA ILE A 194 4.70 -2.46 4.58
C ILE A 194 4.81 -1.07 5.21
N GLY A 195 4.86 -1.00 6.54
CA GLY A 195 5.01 0.25 7.27
C GLY A 195 6.38 0.89 7.05
N LEU A 196 6.40 2.07 6.41
CA LEU A 196 7.65 2.80 6.21
C LEU A 196 8.34 3.12 7.54
N GLU A 197 7.56 3.50 8.57
CA GLU A 197 8.08 3.75 9.91
C GLU A 197 8.79 2.51 10.49
N SER A 198 8.24 1.32 10.30
CA SER A 198 8.83 0.06 10.77
C SER A 198 10.16 -0.24 10.08
N VAL A 199 10.21 -0.09 8.76
CA VAL A 199 11.45 -0.32 7.98
C VAL A 199 12.54 0.69 8.37
N VAL A 200 12.17 1.95 8.47
CA VAL A 200 13.09 3.05 8.78
C VAL A 200 13.58 2.99 10.23
N SER A 201 12.76 2.49 11.17
CA SER A 201 13.17 2.24 12.57
C SER A 201 14.34 1.26 12.66
N LYS A 202 14.36 0.19 11.86
CA LYS A 202 15.47 -0.78 11.83
C LYS A 202 16.82 -0.12 11.50
N LEU A 203 16.79 0.97 10.74
CA LEU A 203 17.96 1.77 10.35
C LEU A 203 18.26 2.94 11.29
N ASN A 204 17.58 3.06 12.45
CA ASN A 204 17.61 4.25 13.30
C ASN A 204 17.34 5.56 12.52
N GLY A 205 16.55 5.46 11.46
CA GLY A 205 16.36 6.47 10.42
C GLY A 205 15.07 7.27 10.50
N ILE A 206 14.31 7.24 11.61
CA ILE A 206 13.05 8.01 11.78
C ILE A 206 13.23 9.50 11.46
N LYS A 207 14.42 10.04 11.73
CA LYS A 207 14.79 11.41 11.36
C LYS A 207 14.62 11.71 9.85
N TYR A 208 14.67 10.70 8.97
CA TYR A 208 14.55 10.88 7.53
C TYR A 208 13.12 10.98 7.01
N ILE A 209 12.13 10.69 7.85
CA ILE A 209 10.71 10.71 7.50
C ILE A 209 9.85 11.58 8.44
N ASN A 210 10.46 12.24 9.43
CA ASN A 210 9.75 13.02 10.43
C ASN A 210 9.10 14.32 9.89
N ASP A 211 9.39 14.68 8.66
CA ASP A 211 8.81 15.81 7.92
C ASP A 211 7.57 15.40 7.10
N LEU A 212 7.23 14.11 7.05
CA LEU A 212 6.07 13.62 6.32
C LEU A 212 4.78 13.81 7.12
N ASN A 213 3.75 14.31 6.47
CA ASN A 213 2.40 14.37 7.03
C ASN A 213 1.71 13.01 6.84
N SER A 214 1.50 12.27 7.92
CA SER A 214 0.82 10.97 7.85
C SER A 214 -0.70 11.16 7.67
N ILE A 215 -1.25 10.54 6.63
CA ILE A 215 -2.70 10.42 6.38
C ILE A 215 -3.08 8.95 6.50
N LYS A 216 -3.98 8.66 7.44
CA LYS A 216 -4.40 7.29 7.73
C LYS A 216 -5.69 6.93 7.01
N ILE A 217 -5.59 6.03 6.04
CA ILE A 217 -6.78 5.51 5.34
C ILE A 217 -7.44 4.43 6.21
N LYS A 218 -8.68 4.69 6.60
CA LYS A 218 -9.44 3.83 7.52
C LYS A 218 -10.33 2.83 6.75
N PRO A 219 -10.77 1.73 7.39
CA PRO A 219 -11.89 0.93 6.91
C PRO A 219 -13.12 1.80 6.65
N LEU A 220 -14.07 1.32 5.85
CA LEU A 220 -15.33 2.02 5.62
C LEU A 220 -16.12 2.15 6.93
N THR A 221 -16.88 3.23 7.06
CA THR A 221 -17.90 3.32 8.13
C THR A 221 -19.03 2.32 7.84
N THR A 222 -19.79 1.91 8.85
CA THR A 222 -20.97 1.05 8.65
C THR A 222 -21.93 1.65 7.63
N LYS A 223 -22.11 2.97 7.65
CA LYS A 223 -22.96 3.70 6.69
C LYS A 223 -22.44 3.57 5.26
N ASP A 224 -21.14 3.75 5.05
CA ASP A 224 -20.55 3.68 3.72
C ASP A 224 -20.44 2.25 3.22
N ALA A 225 -20.17 1.28 4.11
CA ALA A 225 -20.19 -0.13 3.78
C ALA A 225 -21.59 -0.61 3.33
N LYS A 226 -22.67 -0.18 4.00
CA LYS A 226 -24.05 -0.45 3.56
C LYS A 226 -24.30 0.07 2.13
N LYS A 227 -23.97 1.34 1.87
CA LYS A 227 -24.11 1.91 0.53
C LYS A 227 -23.27 1.18 -0.52
N PHE A 228 -22.05 0.75 -0.15
CA PHE A 228 -21.17 -0.03 -1.02
C PHE A 228 -21.78 -1.38 -1.37
N ILE A 229 -22.34 -2.08 -0.39
CA ILE A 229 -23.07 -3.34 -0.58
C ILE A 229 -24.27 -3.13 -1.52
N ASP A 230 -25.06 -2.08 -1.32
CA ASP A 230 -26.22 -1.79 -2.17
C ASP A 230 -25.84 -1.58 -3.64
N VAL A 231 -24.75 -0.84 -3.89
CA VAL A 231 -24.27 -0.60 -5.26
C VAL A 231 -23.72 -1.88 -5.89
N LEU A 232 -22.97 -2.69 -5.13
CA LEU A 232 -22.42 -3.95 -5.62
C LEU A 232 -23.54 -4.98 -5.86
N SER A 233 -24.52 -5.10 -4.97
CA SER A 233 -25.64 -6.04 -5.09
C SER A 233 -26.44 -5.79 -6.35
N LYS A 234 -26.71 -4.53 -6.68
CA LYS A 234 -27.37 -4.15 -7.96
C LYS A 234 -26.55 -4.60 -9.17
N SER A 235 -25.25 -4.43 -9.13
CA SER A 235 -24.37 -4.83 -10.26
C SER A 235 -24.22 -6.34 -10.37
N LEU A 236 -24.39 -7.06 -9.28
CA LEU A 236 -24.34 -8.52 -9.20
C LEU A 236 -25.72 -9.17 -9.42
N GLU A 237 -26.79 -8.38 -9.53
CA GLU A 237 -28.18 -8.84 -9.67
C GLU A 237 -28.61 -9.79 -8.54
N ILE A 238 -28.29 -9.42 -7.29
CA ILE A 238 -28.69 -10.11 -6.05
C ILE A 238 -29.43 -9.15 -5.13
N ASN A 239 -30.35 -9.66 -4.31
CA ASN A 239 -31.16 -8.86 -3.39
C ASN A 239 -30.82 -9.24 -1.94
N LEU A 240 -30.26 -8.28 -1.21
CA LEU A 240 -30.02 -8.37 0.22
C LEU A 240 -30.98 -7.42 0.95
N ASP A 241 -31.75 -7.94 1.89
CA ASP A 241 -32.52 -7.09 2.79
C ASP A 241 -31.64 -6.50 3.91
N GLU A 242 -32.19 -5.58 4.70
CA GLU A 242 -31.47 -4.90 5.78
C GLU A 242 -30.93 -5.86 6.86
N ASN A 243 -31.63 -6.99 7.12
CA ASN A 243 -31.20 -7.96 8.13
C ASN A 243 -29.98 -8.74 7.62
N VAL A 244 -30.03 -9.19 6.37
CA VAL A 244 -28.92 -9.89 5.71
C VAL A 244 -27.68 -8.98 5.57
N ILE A 245 -27.88 -7.70 5.22
CA ILE A 245 -26.78 -6.72 5.19
C ILE A 245 -26.17 -6.57 6.59
N ARG A 246 -27.00 -6.47 7.63
CA ARG A 246 -26.50 -6.38 9.01
C ARG A 246 -25.72 -7.64 9.39
N HIS A 247 -26.24 -8.83 9.11
CA HIS A 247 -25.57 -10.11 9.35
C HIS A 247 -24.20 -10.16 8.65
N LEU A 248 -24.15 -9.77 7.38
CA LEU A 248 -22.88 -9.69 6.61
C LEU A 248 -21.86 -8.76 7.28
N LEU A 249 -22.28 -7.55 7.70
CA LEU A 249 -21.39 -6.58 8.33
C LEU A 249 -20.88 -7.06 9.69
N GLU A 250 -21.72 -7.72 10.50
CA GLU A 250 -21.37 -8.33 11.78
C GLU A 250 -20.36 -9.48 11.61
N LYS A 251 -20.46 -10.25 10.53
CA LYS A 251 -19.50 -11.32 10.23
C LYS A 251 -18.15 -10.81 9.72
N ILE A 252 -18.15 -9.72 8.96
CA ILE A 252 -16.92 -9.12 8.43
C ILE A 252 -16.16 -8.35 9.52
N GLU A 253 -16.86 -7.63 10.40
CA GLU A 253 -16.37 -6.68 11.42
C GLU A 253 -15.41 -5.62 10.86
N TRP A 254 -14.36 -6.04 10.18
CA TRP A 254 -13.38 -5.14 9.58
C TRP A 254 -13.78 -4.74 8.17
N LEU A 255 -14.48 -3.60 8.04
CA LEU A 255 -15.21 -3.16 6.85
C LEU A 255 -14.28 -2.58 5.76
N ILE A 256 -13.30 -3.36 5.31
CA ILE A 256 -12.50 -2.99 4.14
C ILE A 256 -13.18 -3.47 2.85
N PRO A 257 -13.06 -2.70 1.76
CA PRO A 257 -13.72 -3.03 0.48
C PRO A 257 -13.46 -4.45 0.01
N PHE A 258 -12.25 -4.95 0.22
CA PHE A 258 -11.84 -6.28 -0.19
C PHE A 258 -12.72 -7.41 0.36
N TYR A 259 -13.01 -7.43 1.67
CA TYR A 259 -13.83 -8.51 2.25
C TYR A 259 -15.27 -8.43 1.80
N ILE A 260 -15.81 -7.22 1.69
CA ILE A 260 -17.17 -7.02 1.18
C ILE A 260 -17.28 -7.56 -0.25
N GLN A 261 -16.35 -7.20 -1.11
CA GLN A 261 -16.32 -7.64 -2.51
C GLN A 261 -16.13 -9.15 -2.63
N LEU A 262 -15.25 -9.74 -1.82
CA LEU A 262 -14.96 -11.16 -1.82
C LEU A 262 -16.21 -11.98 -1.44
N ILE A 263 -16.86 -11.62 -0.34
CA ILE A 263 -18.05 -12.34 0.11
C ILE A 263 -19.20 -12.17 -0.87
N LEU A 264 -19.45 -10.97 -1.39
CA LEU A 264 -20.51 -10.74 -2.38
C LEU A 264 -20.26 -11.50 -3.70
N GLN A 265 -19.00 -11.73 -4.07
CA GLN A 265 -18.68 -12.56 -5.22
C GLN A 265 -19.08 -14.03 -4.97
N GLU A 266 -18.79 -14.56 -3.79
CA GLU A 266 -19.19 -15.93 -3.42
C GLU A 266 -20.72 -16.06 -3.31
N VAL A 267 -21.39 -15.07 -2.69
CA VAL A 267 -22.86 -15.00 -2.64
C VAL A 267 -23.45 -15.05 -4.05
N LYS A 268 -22.90 -14.30 -5.02
CA LYS A 268 -23.35 -14.36 -6.42
C LYS A 268 -23.17 -15.75 -7.03
N THR A 269 -22.08 -16.43 -6.68
CA THR A 269 -21.83 -17.80 -7.15
C THR A 269 -22.87 -18.77 -6.59
N ILE A 270 -23.16 -18.71 -5.29
CA ILE A 270 -24.19 -19.53 -4.63
C ILE A 270 -25.57 -19.22 -5.22
N SER A 271 -25.95 -17.93 -5.29
CA SER A 271 -27.20 -17.45 -5.88
C SER A 271 -27.45 -18.03 -7.28
N ARG A 272 -26.41 -18.10 -8.11
CA ARG A 272 -26.49 -18.65 -9.46
C ARG A 272 -26.66 -20.17 -9.47
N VAL A 273 -26.00 -20.87 -8.53
CA VAL A 273 -26.11 -22.35 -8.42
C VAL A 273 -27.47 -22.77 -7.90
N GLU A 274 -28.01 -22.04 -6.92
CA GLU A 274 -29.31 -22.30 -6.32
C GLU A 274 -30.49 -21.72 -7.12
N ASP A 275 -30.20 -20.92 -8.18
CA ASP A 275 -31.19 -20.13 -8.95
C ASP A 275 -32.04 -19.22 -8.07
N GLU A 276 -31.47 -18.68 -7.00
CA GLU A 276 -32.13 -17.86 -6.01
C GLU A 276 -31.48 -16.45 -5.95
N LYS A 277 -32.29 -15.40 -6.15
CA LYS A 277 -31.81 -14.01 -6.13
C LYS A 277 -31.97 -13.33 -4.76
N ILE A 278 -32.83 -13.87 -3.90
CA ILE A 278 -33.05 -13.35 -2.55
C ILE A 278 -32.06 -14.03 -1.62
N ILE A 279 -31.16 -13.25 -1.10
CA ILE A 279 -30.04 -13.77 -0.29
C ILE A 279 -30.48 -13.95 1.15
N SER A 280 -30.12 -15.08 1.74
CA SER A 280 -30.37 -15.41 3.16
C SER A 280 -29.08 -15.34 3.98
N ASP A 281 -29.21 -15.26 5.31
CA ASP A 281 -28.09 -15.34 6.25
C ASP A 281 -27.27 -16.62 6.07
N LYS A 282 -27.95 -17.75 5.75
CA LYS A 282 -27.30 -19.03 5.48
C LYS A 282 -26.37 -18.94 4.25
N MET A 283 -26.80 -18.27 3.19
CA MET A 283 -25.98 -18.06 1.99
C MET A 283 -24.77 -17.16 2.29
N ILE A 284 -24.91 -16.18 3.18
CA ILE A 284 -23.78 -15.36 3.65
C ILE A 284 -22.76 -16.23 4.42
N ASP A 285 -23.23 -17.07 5.37
CA ASP A 285 -22.34 -17.94 6.14
C ASP A 285 -21.63 -18.97 5.24
N GLU A 286 -22.33 -19.51 4.24
CA GLU A 286 -21.75 -20.40 3.23
C GLU A 286 -20.72 -19.66 2.35
N ALA A 287 -21.03 -18.45 1.89
CA ALA A 287 -20.10 -17.63 1.10
C ALA A 287 -18.81 -17.31 1.88
N ILE A 288 -18.91 -17.04 3.18
CA ILE A 288 -17.74 -16.84 4.04
C ILE A 288 -16.90 -18.12 4.07
N ASN A 289 -17.51 -19.29 4.30
CA ASN A 289 -16.78 -20.55 4.33
C ASN A 289 -16.09 -20.86 2.99
N ASN A 290 -16.80 -20.66 1.87
CA ASN A 290 -16.25 -20.86 0.52
C ASN A 290 -15.09 -19.91 0.24
N SER A 291 -15.16 -18.65 0.71
CA SER A 291 -14.10 -17.67 0.54
C SER A 291 -12.76 -18.10 1.16
N LEU A 292 -12.79 -18.91 2.23
CA LEU A 292 -11.59 -19.41 2.90
C LEU A 292 -10.79 -20.42 2.06
N GLU A 293 -11.40 -21.00 1.01
CA GLU A 293 -10.72 -21.91 0.08
C GLU A 293 -9.88 -21.17 -0.96
N HIS A 294 -10.08 -19.88 -1.14
CA HIS A 294 -9.34 -19.06 -2.09
C HIS A 294 -7.94 -18.68 -1.58
N LYS A 295 -7.00 -19.62 -1.63
CA LYS A 295 -5.62 -19.44 -1.16
C LYS A 295 -4.95 -18.20 -1.72
N ASN A 296 -5.16 -17.88 -3.01
CA ASN A 296 -4.60 -16.70 -3.68
C ASN A 296 -5.02 -15.35 -3.05
N HIS A 297 -6.15 -15.32 -2.33
CA HIS A 297 -6.62 -14.11 -1.66
C HIS A 297 -6.03 -13.91 -0.26
N PHE A 298 -5.53 -14.96 0.37
CA PHE A 298 -5.05 -14.92 1.75
C PHE A 298 -3.56 -15.26 1.92
N GLU A 299 -2.99 -16.14 1.09
CA GLU A 299 -1.60 -16.58 1.23
C GLU A 299 -0.60 -15.41 1.20
N HIS A 300 -0.92 -14.34 0.48
CA HIS A 300 -0.09 -13.14 0.45
C HIS A 300 0.08 -12.48 1.83
N TRP A 301 -0.86 -12.64 2.78
CA TRP A 301 -0.69 -12.16 4.15
C TRP A 301 0.50 -12.86 4.81
N ARG A 302 0.53 -14.20 4.73
CA ARG A 302 1.63 -14.99 5.29
C ARG A 302 2.97 -14.71 4.60
N THR A 303 2.96 -14.60 3.28
CA THR A 303 4.18 -14.33 2.49
C THR A 303 4.78 -12.98 2.86
N LYS A 304 3.97 -11.93 2.90
CA LYS A 304 4.45 -10.58 3.23
C LYS A 304 4.90 -10.44 4.68
N LEU A 305 4.25 -11.13 5.62
CA LEU A 305 4.73 -11.18 7.00
C LEU A 305 6.14 -11.82 7.09
N LYS A 306 6.36 -12.88 6.29
CA LYS A 306 7.67 -13.53 6.21
C LYS A 306 8.73 -12.65 5.54
N GLU A 307 8.35 -11.79 4.61
CA GLU A 307 9.24 -10.83 3.97
C GLU A 307 9.60 -9.66 4.90
N ALA A 308 8.67 -9.19 5.71
CA ALA A 308 8.83 -8.04 6.59
C ALA A 308 9.65 -8.32 7.87
N LEU A 309 9.82 -9.58 8.25
CA LEU A 309 10.45 -10.01 9.50
C LEU A 309 11.64 -10.94 9.24
N SER A 310 12.64 -10.90 10.12
CA SER A 310 13.69 -11.93 10.15
C SER A 310 13.11 -13.31 10.46
N ILE A 311 13.89 -14.36 10.24
CA ILE A 311 13.44 -15.75 10.46
C ILE A 311 12.93 -15.97 11.89
N ASP A 312 13.63 -15.44 12.90
CA ASP A 312 13.26 -15.64 14.30
C ASP A 312 12.08 -14.77 14.71
N GLU A 313 12.01 -13.53 14.23
CA GLU A 313 10.85 -12.65 14.42
C GLU A 313 9.58 -13.21 13.77
N PHE A 314 9.70 -13.79 12.57
CA PHE A 314 8.58 -14.46 11.92
C PHE A 314 8.05 -15.63 12.74
N LYS A 315 8.92 -16.39 13.44
CA LYS A 315 8.50 -17.48 14.34
C LYS A 315 7.65 -16.91 15.49
N VAL A 316 8.11 -15.82 16.12
CA VAL A 316 7.37 -15.13 17.19
C VAL A 316 6.03 -14.62 16.67
N ALA A 317 6.03 -13.86 15.57
CA ALA A 317 4.81 -13.33 14.96
C ALA A 317 3.81 -14.43 14.60
N LYS A 318 4.30 -15.55 14.03
CA LYS A 318 3.47 -16.69 13.69
C LYS A 318 2.86 -17.33 14.94
N GLU A 319 3.63 -17.54 16.02
CA GLU A 319 3.11 -18.12 17.26
C GLU A 319 2.07 -17.19 17.91
N ILE A 320 2.29 -15.87 17.94
CA ILE A 320 1.32 -14.88 18.39
C ILE A 320 0.00 -15.02 17.60
N LEU A 321 0.08 -15.00 16.28
CA LEU A 321 -1.09 -15.09 15.41
C LEU A 321 -1.80 -16.45 15.53
N ASN A 322 -1.07 -17.55 15.67
CA ASN A 322 -1.65 -18.87 15.89
C ASN A 322 -2.44 -18.89 17.21
N THR A 323 -1.83 -18.42 18.29
CA THR A 323 -2.48 -18.38 19.61
C THR A 323 -3.74 -17.50 19.61
N ILE A 324 -3.70 -16.34 18.93
CA ILE A 324 -4.90 -15.49 18.77
C ILE A 324 -5.93 -16.18 17.88
N ALA A 325 -5.52 -16.90 16.84
CA ALA A 325 -6.45 -17.60 15.96
C ALA A 325 -7.22 -18.71 16.70
N GLU A 326 -6.55 -19.42 17.60
CA GLU A 326 -7.12 -20.47 18.44
C GLU A 326 -8.02 -19.92 19.55
N ASN A 327 -7.53 -18.93 20.30
CA ASN A 327 -8.15 -18.44 21.54
C ASN A 327 -9.05 -17.20 21.33
N ASN A 328 -9.14 -16.66 20.11
CA ASN A 328 -9.76 -15.39 19.71
C ASN A 328 -9.02 -14.15 20.19
N THR A 329 -8.35 -14.19 21.34
CA THR A 329 -7.61 -13.07 21.92
C THR A 329 -6.32 -13.56 22.58
N LEU A 330 -5.39 -12.64 22.81
CA LEU A 330 -4.15 -12.90 23.54
C LEU A 330 -3.78 -11.66 24.39
N ASP A 331 -3.39 -11.88 25.64
CA ASP A 331 -2.95 -10.81 26.54
C ASP A 331 -1.52 -10.34 26.19
N SER A 332 -1.24 -9.09 26.47
CA SER A 332 0.08 -8.47 26.22
C SER A 332 1.23 -9.14 26.99
N LEU A 333 0.98 -9.67 28.19
CA LEU A 333 2.00 -10.41 28.96
C LEU A 333 2.32 -11.75 28.28
N ASP A 334 1.31 -12.47 27.79
CA ASP A 334 1.52 -13.72 27.08
C ASP A 334 2.28 -13.51 25.79
N ILE A 335 2.05 -12.40 25.08
CA ILE A 335 2.83 -12.02 23.91
C ILE A 335 4.30 -11.84 24.26
N ILE A 336 4.61 -11.14 25.34
CA ILE A 336 6.01 -10.97 25.82
C ILE A 336 6.62 -12.31 26.19
N ASN A 337 5.86 -13.19 26.86
CA ASN A 337 6.30 -14.55 27.18
C ASN A 337 6.64 -15.37 25.91
N ILE A 338 5.85 -15.23 24.83
CA ILE A 338 6.16 -15.85 23.51
C ILE A 338 7.50 -15.31 22.98
N GLY A 339 7.72 -13.99 23.03
CA GLY A 339 9.00 -13.39 22.61
C GLY A 339 10.19 -13.97 23.39
N THR A 340 10.07 -14.00 24.73
CA THR A 340 11.10 -14.55 25.63
C THR A 340 11.40 -16.03 25.33
N LYS A 341 10.38 -16.84 25.08
CA LYS A 341 10.52 -18.27 24.67
C LYS A 341 11.38 -18.46 23.43
N HIS A 342 11.34 -17.50 22.50
CA HIS A 342 12.13 -17.48 21.28
C HIS A 342 13.45 -16.70 21.40
N ASN A 343 13.86 -16.29 22.61
CA ASN A 343 15.04 -15.48 22.88
C ASN A 343 15.02 -14.10 22.19
N ILE A 344 13.82 -13.53 21.99
CA ILE A 344 13.61 -12.17 21.49
C ILE A 344 13.35 -11.24 22.69
N SER A 345 14.01 -10.08 22.71
CA SER A 345 13.81 -9.10 23.79
C SER A 345 12.38 -8.51 23.80
N ASP A 346 11.96 -8.00 24.95
CA ASP A 346 10.66 -7.34 25.11
C ASP A 346 10.48 -6.17 24.15
N GLU A 347 11.54 -5.38 23.95
CA GLU A 347 11.53 -4.24 23.04
C GLU A 347 11.28 -4.71 21.62
N ARG A 348 12.02 -5.72 21.17
CA ARG A 348 11.86 -6.27 19.83
C ARG A 348 10.52 -6.99 19.63
N THR A 349 10.00 -7.63 20.67
CA THR A 349 8.65 -8.21 20.67
C THR A 349 7.58 -7.13 20.48
N LYS A 350 7.73 -5.97 21.09
CA LYS A 350 6.84 -4.82 20.89
C LYS A 350 6.91 -4.29 19.46
N GLU A 351 8.07 -4.26 18.83
CA GLU A 351 8.21 -3.89 17.41
C GLU A 351 7.49 -4.87 16.48
N ILE A 352 7.57 -6.18 16.77
CA ILE A 352 6.80 -7.20 16.04
C ILE A 352 5.30 -6.93 16.18
N ILE A 353 4.80 -6.62 17.39
CA ILE A 353 3.40 -6.26 17.61
C ILE A 353 3.03 -5.03 16.78
N HIS A 354 3.86 -3.99 16.78
CA HIS A 354 3.62 -2.79 15.99
C HIS A 354 3.51 -3.10 14.49
N THR A 355 4.37 -3.98 13.98
CA THR A 355 4.29 -4.46 12.59
C THR A 355 2.97 -5.19 12.34
N LEU A 356 2.56 -6.10 13.22
CA LEU A 356 1.29 -6.82 13.08
C LEU A 356 0.06 -5.90 13.12
N ILE A 357 0.09 -4.85 13.94
CA ILE A 357 -0.99 -3.84 14.01
C ILE A 357 -1.00 -3.00 12.73
N TYR A 358 0.17 -2.49 12.33
CA TYR A 358 0.30 -1.61 11.17
C TYR A 358 -0.17 -2.30 9.89
N ASP A 359 0.28 -3.52 9.67
CA ASP A 359 -0.08 -4.31 8.50
C ASP A 359 -1.53 -4.82 8.54
N GLY A 360 -2.22 -4.64 9.65
CA GLY A 360 -3.65 -4.93 9.79
C GLY A 360 -3.98 -6.37 10.15
N TYR A 361 -3.06 -7.14 10.72
CA TYR A 361 -3.38 -8.49 11.24
C TYR A 361 -4.22 -8.41 12.51
N ILE A 362 -3.75 -7.63 13.47
CA ILE A 362 -4.34 -7.54 14.82
C ILE A 362 -4.62 -6.11 15.23
N ASN A 363 -5.41 -5.95 16.27
CA ASN A 363 -5.64 -4.70 16.98
C ASN A 363 -5.83 -4.96 18.47
N ASN A 364 -5.79 -3.87 19.25
CA ASN A 364 -6.09 -3.81 20.68
C ASN A 364 -7.00 -2.61 21.01
N ASN A 365 -7.91 -2.26 20.08
CA ASN A 365 -8.73 -1.04 20.16
C ASN A 365 -9.68 -1.04 21.36
N ASP A 366 -10.22 -2.22 21.73
CA ASP A 366 -11.21 -2.37 22.80
C ASP A 366 -10.53 -2.38 24.17
N ASN A 367 -9.32 -2.93 24.25
CA ASN A 367 -8.52 -3.00 25.47
C ASN A 367 -7.02 -3.03 25.08
N PRO A 368 -6.21 -2.04 25.49
CA PRO A 368 -4.80 -1.95 25.10
C PRO A 368 -3.94 -3.14 25.56
N LYS A 369 -4.43 -3.99 26.45
CA LYS A 369 -3.73 -5.20 26.89
C LYS A 369 -4.15 -6.46 26.15
N ILE A 370 -5.22 -6.42 25.36
CA ILE A 370 -5.79 -7.59 24.71
C ILE A 370 -5.76 -7.41 23.19
N TYR A 371 -5.13 -8.34 22.52
CA TYR A 371 -4.99 -8.34 21.05
C TYR A 371 -5.93 -9.36 20.42
N ARG A 372 -6.51 -9.00 19.28
CA ARG A 372 -7.36 -9.86 18.44
C ARG A 372 -7.11 -9.58 16.97
N PHE A 373 -7.48 -10.51 16.09
CA PHE A 373 -7.46 -10.21 14.65
C PHE A 373 -8.38 -9.03 14.32
N ASN A 374 -7.96 -8.20 13.34
CA ASN A 374 -8.84 -7.17 12.79
C ASN A 374 -10.04 -7.77 12.06
N SER A 375 -9.82 -8.88 11.36
CA SER A 375 -10.84 -9.56 10.55
C SER A 375 -11.11 -10.96 11.07
N PRO A 376 -12.35 -11.29 11.46
CA PRO A 376 -12.76 -12.66 11.76
C PRO A 376 -12.50 -13.61 10.59
N ILE A 377 -12.64 -13.12 9.35
CA ILE A 377 -12.39 -13.92 8.13
C ILE A 377 -10.92 -14.28 8.02
N LEU A 378 -10.00 -13.31 8.22
CA LEU A 378 -8.57 -13.58 8.22
C LEU A 378 -8.17 -14.53 9.35
N ARG A 379 -8.77 -14.38 10.54
CA ARG A 379 -8.57 -15.27 11.68
C ARG A 379 -8.97 -16.71 11.35
N MET A 380 -10.17 -16.92 10.79
CA MET A 380 -10.65 -18.24 10.40
C MET A 380 -9.75 -18.89 9.34
N TRP A 381 -9.33 -18.09 8.33
CA TRP A 381 -8.39 -18.59 7.33
C TRP A 381 -7.05 -18.97 7.95
N TRP A 382 -6.50 -18.12 8.84
CA TRP A 382 -5.23 -18.37 9.52
C TRP A 382 -5.28 -19.63 10.37
N TYR A 383 -6.34 -19.79 11.16
CA TYR A 383 -6.58 -20.99 11.97
C TYR A 383 -6.60 -22.24 11.10
N LYS A 384 -7.35 -22.23 10.01
CA LYS A 384 -7.51 -23.39 9.12
C LYS A 384 -6.24 -23.76 8.36
N ASN A 385 -5.43 -22.78 7.93
CA ASN A 385 -4.37 -23.01 6.94
C ASN A 385 -2.94 -22.79 7.48
N VAL A 386 -2.76 -22.17 8.65
CA VAL A 386 -1.44 -21.79 9.19
C VAL A 386 -1.20 -22.29 10.60
N ALA A 387 -2.22 -22.24 11.48
CA ALA A 387 -2.10 -22.64 12.89
C ALA A 387 -2.15 -24.15 13.10
N ASN A 388 -2.89 -24.88 12.27
CA ASN A 388 -3.02 -26.36 12.31
C ASN A 388 -1.82 -27.07 11.70
#